data_228a0c41e4893a3c65110823e6dab615
#
_entry.id   228a0c41e4893a3c65110823e6dab615
#
_cell.length_a   1.000
_cell.length_b   1.000
_cell.length_c   1.000
_cell.angle_alpha   90.00
_cell.angle_beta   90.00
_cell.angle_gamma   90.00
#
_symmetry.space_group_name_H-M   'P 1'
#
loop_
_entity.id
_entity.type
_entity.pdbx_description
1 polymer ?
#
loop_
_entity_poly.entity_id
_entity_poly.type
_entity_poly.pdbx_seq_one_letter_code
_entity_poly.pdbx_strand_id
1 'polypeptide(L)'
;MFLLFYNLAMIDTNLHTNYPFEGAYDCDHRNYNPGKPKIKHILWKHYDTVVKWDSTGKARPCVLDNIQKSLLCNTVYLGYDLFECSLCDNYNLVYHHCHSRFCTSCGTKNQKILAFKAQYMCLDVPHRHIVFTVPQSYRIFFRKDRHSLNFLFVAARNTICKLFNESLYRKIKRKYKKKGITKNPSDNYYFMRNYKDLNDFGMIATLHTFGRPLNWNPHIHCLIPELSYNSSKKSYKHFKHFDFNSLRKTWQYEINRLLSDYFKNEFKPFMNCSYNDYNNGFYVYAKSNPEDKSSQYSKNVAGCVNYMMRYASRPPMAESRIISYDEDTDDVCWFYDDHATNERITVKEKGIDLLKKMIIHIPDENFRMVRYYGFYNQKKQDTLYKIHELLGNPKKLHEDKKERKKKLKQKLSKHHYRTMMMDSYNRDILRCKCGSLLVYVDTYDPLQGATNDRNYRQSCIDDMRKMQIRRNGNRGKPRYS
;
A
#
# COMPACT_ATOMS: atom_id res chain seq x y z
N MET A 1 -8.55 41.55 -8.13
CA MET A 1 -7.83 40.26 -8.27
C MET A 1 -8.69 39.05 -7.83
N PHE A 2 -9.92 39.25 -7.34
CA PHE A 2 -10.85 38.19 -6.96
C PHE A 2 -11.89 37.83 -8.05
N LEU A 3 -12.00 38.60 -9.10
CA LEU A 3 -12.98 38.40 -10.18
C LEU A 3 -12.45 37.54 -11.35
N LEU A 4 -11.14 37.23 -11.39
CA LEU A 4 -10.54 36.38 -12.44
C LEU A 4 -10.67 34.89 -12.16
N PHE A 5 -10.95 34.48 -10.91
CA PHE A 5 -11.11 33.06 -10.55
C PHE A 5 -12.53 32.51 -10.79
N TYR A 6 -13.54 33.37 -10.91
CA TYR A 6 -14.91 32.93 -11.16
C TYR A 6 -15.23 32.60 -12.61
N ASN A 7 -14.44 33.14 -13.56
CA ASN A 7 -14.64 32.89 -14.99
C ASN A 7 -13.86 31.66 -15.54
N LEU A 8 -12.99 31.05 -14.74
CA LEU A 8 -12.25 29.82 -15.14
C LEU A 8 -12.93 28.53 -14.68
N ALA A 9 -14.04 28.64 -13.91
CA ALA A 9 -14.87 27.49 -13.52
C ALA A 9 -15.95 27.12 -14.56
N MET A 10 -16.13 27.95 -15.58
CA MET A 10 -16.87 27.56 -16.78
C MET A 10 -15.91 26.70 -17.60
N ILE A 11 -15.84 25.40 -17.32
CA ILE A 11 -15.42 24.40 -18.29
C ILE A 11 -16.16 24.81 -19.56
N ASP A 12 -15.39 25.15 -20.61
CA ASP A 12 -15.96 25.53 -21.87
C ASP A 12 -16.87 24.39 -22.34
N THR A 13 -18.17 24.51 -22.06
CA THR A 13 -19.18 23.52 -22.41
C THR A 13 -19.29 23.39 -23.93
N ASN A 14 -18.73 24.32 -24.70
CA ASN A 14 -18.77 24.31 -26.15
C ASN A 14 -17.76 23.33 -26.77
N LEU A 15 -16.64 23.02 -26.12
CA LEU A 15 -15.75 21.94 -26.54
C LEU A 15 -16.38 20.55 -26.35
N HIS A 16 -17.40 20.47 -25.52
CA HIS A 16 -18.08 19.22 -25.18
C HIS A 16 -19.36 18.96 -25.98
N THR A 17 -19.86 19.93 -26.75
CA THR A 17 -21.14 19.83 -27.46
C THR A 17 -21.11 18.93 -28.69
N ASN A 18 -19.92 18.60 -29.23
CA ASN A 18 -19.79 17.76 -30.42
C ASN A 18 -19.60 16.25 -30.10
N TYR A 19 -19.41 15.89 -28.84
CA TYR A 19 -19.33 14.48 -28.44
C TYR A 19 -20.51 14.15 -27.55
N PRO A 20 -21.25 13.07 -27.80
CA PRO A 20 -22.44 12.73 -27.01
C PRO A 20 -22.04 12.36 -25.58
N PHE A 21 -22.10 13.34 -24.70
CA PHE A 21 -21.76 13.25 -23.27
C PHE A 21 -22.66 12.31 -22.48
N GLU A 22 -23.74 11.83 -23.04
CA GLU A 22 -24.63 10.86 -22.36
C GLU A 22 -23.92 9.59 -21.88
N GLY A 23 -22.78 9.22 -22.49
CA GLY A 23 -21.94 8.10 -22.04
C GLY A 23 -20.84 8.44 -21.03
N ALA A 24 -20.51 9.73 -20.82
CA ALA A 24 -19.36 10.13 -19.98
C ALA A 24 -19.56 9.85 -18.48
N TYR A 25 -20.80 9.84 -18.03
CA TYR A 25 -21.17 9.48 -16.64
C TYR A 25 -21.37 7.97 -16.45
N ASP A 26 -21.38 7.22 -17.56
CA ASP A 26 -21.58 5.78 -17.59
C ASP A 26 -20.25 5.00 -17.49
N CYS A 27 -19.13 5.71 -17.32
CA CYS A 27 -17.81 5.09 -17.26
C CYS A 27 -17.61 4.13 -16.09
N ASP A 28 -18.35 4.33 -15.01
CA ASP A 28 -18.41 3.34 -13.93
C ASP A 28 -19.29 2.14 -14.30
N HIS A 29 -20.22 2.30 -15.25
CA HIS A 29 -21.20 1.26 -15.63
C HIS A 29 -20.68 0.28 -16.69
N ARG A 30 -19.67 0.63 -17.50
CA ARG A 30 -19.12 -0.31 -18.51
C ARG A 30 -18.32 -1.46 -17.88
N ASN A 31 -17.81 -1.28 -16.65
CA ASN A 31 -17.19 -2.34 -15.84
C ASN A 31 -18.06 -2.76 -14.65
N TYR A 32 -19.27 -2.25 -14.59
CA TYR A 32 -20.21 -2.49 -13.52
C TYR A 32 -21.04 -3.70 -13.90
N ASN A 33 -20.95 -4.74 -13.10
CA ASN A 33 -21.98 -5.77 -13.06
C ASN A 33 -23.15 -5.11 -12.33
N PRO A 34 -24.25 -4.71 -13.05
CA PRO A 34 -25.38 -4.05 -12.40
C PRO A 34 -25.89 -5.02 -11.32
N GLY A 35 -25.92 -4.57 -10.07
CA GLY A 35 -26.31 -5.38 -8.92
C GLY A 35 -25.18 -5.76 -7.97
N LYS A 36 -23.88 -5.55 -8.30
CA LYS A 36 -22.81 -5.71 -7.30
C LYS A 36 -22.51 -4.41 -6.56
N PRO A 37 -22.68 -4.39 -5.22
CA PRO A 37 -22.38 -3.23 -4.41
C PRO A 37 -20.88 -2.92 -4.43
N LYS A 38 -20.56 -1.64 -4.48
CA LYS A 38 -19.18 -1.13 -4.44
C LYS A 38 -18.93 -0.32 -3.17
N ILE A 39 -17.68 -0.26 -2.75
CA ILE A 39 -17.25 0.63 -1.65
C ILE A 39 -17.61 2.09 -1.97
N LYS A 40 -17.56 2.51 -3.24
CA LYS A 40 -17.96 3.87 -3.65
C LYS A 40 -19.39 4.22 -3.28
N HIS A 41 -20.36 3.30 -3.29
CA HIS A 41 -21.74 3.56 -2.87
C HIS A 41 -21.78 3.97 -1.39
N ILE A 42 -21.08 3.23 -0.53
CA ILE A 42 -20.97 3.54 0.89
C ILE A 42 -20.28 4.89 1.12
N LEU A 43 -19.18 5.16 0.39
CA LEU A 43 -18.48 6.44 0.46
C LEU A 43 -19.38 7.60 0.04
N TRP A 44 -20.18 7.40 -0.99
CA TRP A 44 -21.10 8.40 -1.52
C TRP A 44 -22.22 8.71 -0.55
N LYS A 45 -22.87 7.68 -0.01
CA LYS A 45 -23.93 7.79 0.99
C LYS A 45 -23.50 8.59 2.23
N HIS A 46 -22.27 8.35 2.70
CA HIS A 46 -21.75 8.93 3.94
C HIS A 46 -20.79 10.12 3.73
N TYR A 47 -20.73 10.67 2.52
CA TYR A 47 -19.79 11.74 2.19
C TYR A 47 -19.97 12.96 3.13
N ASP A 48 -21.19 13.45 3.34
CA ASP A 48 -21.48 14.61 4.19
C ASP A 48 -21.12 14.36 5.65
N THR A 49 -21.32 13.13 6.12
CA THR A 49 -20.87 12.72 7.44
C THR A 49 -19.35 12.84 7.60
N VAL A 50 -18.60 12.46 6.56
CA VAL A 50 -17.12 12.58 6.56
C VAL A 50 -16.69 14.03 6.50
N VAL A 51 -17.36 14.87 5.69
CA VAL A 51 -17.10 16.32 5.66
C VAL A 51 -17.33 16.93 7.04
N LYS A 52 -18.42 16.56 7.72
CA LYS A 52 -18.70 17.00 9.11
C LYS A 52 -17.63 16.50 10.09
N TRP A 53 -17.13 15.27 9.94
CA TRP A 53 -16.05 14.78 10.80
C TRP A 53 -14.73 15.54 10.56
N ASP A 54 -14.41 15.87 9.32
CA ASP A 54 -13.23 16.67 8.98
C ASP A 54 -13.32 18.07 9.58
N SER A 55 -14.45 18.79 9.38
CA SER A 55 -14.66 20.14 9.89
C SER A 55 -14.68 20.24 11.43
N THR A 56 -15.09 19.16 12.11
CA THR A 56 -15.13 19.09 13.59
C THR A 56 -13.87 18.45 14.20
N GLY A 57 -12.85 18.13 13.41
CA GLY A 57 -11.63 17.47 13.87
C GLY A 57 -11.81 16.03 14.34
N LYS A 58 -12.97 15.41 14.09
CA LYS A 58 -13.24 13.99 14.42
C LYS A 58 -12.56 13.02 13.45
N ALA A 59 -12.27 13.45 12.23
CA ALA A 59 -11.51 12.70 11.26
C ALA A 59 -10.16 13.36 11.02
N ARG A 60 -9.14 12.53 10.69
CA ARG A 60 -7.82 13.05 10.27
C ARG A 60 -7.94 13.71 8.89
N PRO A 61 -7.19 14.80 8.62
CA PRO A 61 -7.27 15.51 7.33
C PRO A 61 -7.11 14.62 6.10
N CYS A 62 -6.26 13.58 6.18
CA CYS A 62 -6.04 12.64 5.09
C CYS A 62 -7.28 11.79 4.74
N VAL A 63 -8.29 11.70 5.62
CA VAL A 63 -9.48 10.87 5.40
C VAL A 63 -10.34 11.47 4.31
N LEU A 64 -10.75 12.73 4.46
CA LEU A 64 -11.58 13.44 3.48
C LEU A 64 -10.88 13.50 2.12
N ASP A 65 -9.57 13.83 2.12
CA ASP A 65 -8.75 13.87 0.90
C ASP A 65 -8.78 12.53 0.12
N ASN A 66 -8.58 11.41 0.81
CA ASN A 66 -8.60 10.10 0.16
C ASN A 66 -10.00 9.67 -0.30
N ILE A 67 -11.04 10.06 0.42
CA ILE A 67 -12.43 9.78 0.02
C ILE A 67 -12.80 10.58 -1.22
N GLN A 68 -12.54 11.89 -1.26
CA GLN A 68 -12.74 12.73 -2.44
C GLN A 68 -12.01 12.16 -3.67
N LYS A 69 -10.72 11.85 -3.52
CA LYS A 69 -9.93 11.21 -4.59
C LYS A 69 -10.54 9.89 -5.07
N SER A 70 -11.05 9.09 -4.15
CA SER A 70 -11.66 7.79 -4.51
C SER A 70 -12.99 7.95 -5.24
N LEU A 71 -13.81 8.93 -4.86
CA LEU A 71 -15.08 9.24 -5.53
C LEU A 71 -14.86 9.76 -6.95
N LEU A 72 -13.87 10.64 -7.16
CA LEU A 72 -13.54 11.20 -8.47
C LEU A 72 -12.70 10.25 -9.35
N CYS A 73 -12.16 9.17 -8.79
CA CYS A 73 -11.33 8.23 -9.54
C CYS A 73 -12.10 7.60 -10.70
N ASN A 74 -11.48 7.61 -11.88
CA ASN A 74 -12.08 7.06 -13.08
C ASN A 74 -13.34 7.82 -13.52
N THR A 75 -13.32 9.15 -13.40
CA THR A 75 -14.35 10.08 -13.90
C THR A 75 -13.70 11.17 -14.74
N VAL A 76 -14.50 11.91 -15.49
CA VAL A 76 -14.05 13.04 -16.33
C VAL A 76 -13.30 14.12 -15.53
N TYR A 77 -13.60 14.27 -14.26
CA TYR A 77 -13.01 15.29 -13.37
C TYR A 77 -11.53 15.09 -13.04
N LEU A 78 -11.00 13.90 -13.29
CA LEU A 78 -9.55 13.66 -13.21
C LEU A 78 -8.85 13.69 -14.57
N GLY A 79 -9.60 13.97 -15.66
CA GLY A 79 -9.09 13.92 -17.03
C GLY A 79 -9.25 12.54 -17.67
N TYR A 80 -8.95 12.47 -18.96
CA TYR A 80 -9.03 11.25 -19.77
C TYR A 80 -8.17 11.31 -21.00
N ASP A 81 -7.82 10.17 -21.55
CA ASP A 81 -7.25 10.01 -22.89
C ASP A 81 -8.34 9.57 -23.85
N LEU A 82 -8.46 10.26 -25.00
CA LEU A 82 -9.40 9.94 -26.07
C LEU A 82 -8.73 9.03 -27.10
N PHE A 83 -9.40 7.94 -27.41
CA PHE A 83 -9.02 7.00 -28.47
C PHE A 83 -10.16 6.81 -29.44
N GLU A 84 -9.88 6.84 -30.75
CA GLU A 84 -10.86 6.67 -31.84
C GLU A 84 -10.55 5.46 -32.70
N CYS A 85 -11.57 4.92 -33.34
CA CYS A 85 -11.43 3.83 -34.28
C CYS A 85 -11.23 4.37 -35.71
N SER A 86 -10.19 3.90 -36.38
CA SER A 86 -9.94 4.29 -37.77
C SER A 86 -10.86 3.60 -38.79
N LEU A 87 -11.66 2.60 -38.38
CA LEU A 87 -12.53 1.81 -39.26
C LEU A 87 -14.02 2.07 -39.04
N CYS A 88 -14.40 2.67 -37.93
CA CYS A 88 -15.77 3.01 -37.60
C CYS A 88 -15.80 4.19 -36.62
N ASP A 89 -16.95 4.82 -36.47
CA ASP A 89 -17.09 6.05 -35.65
C ASP A 89 -17.10 5.81 -34.14
N ASN A 90 -16.61 4.66 -33.69
CA ASN A 90 -16.53 4.34 -32.26
C ASN A 90 -15.31 5.00 -31.63
N TYR A 91 -15.49 5.51 -30.42
CA TYR A 91 -14.42 6.05 -29.59
C TYR A 91 -14.41 5.40 -28.18
N ASN A 92 -13.32 5.56 -27.45
CA ASN A 92 -13.20 5.16 -26.07
C ASN A 92 -12.47 6.22 -25.24
N LEU A 93 -13.02 6.55 -24.06
CA LEU A 93 -12.38 7.43 -23.09
C LEU A 93 -11.70 6.59 -22.01
N VAL A 94 -10.41 6.80 -21.83
CA VAL A 94 -9.62 6.14 -20.79
C VAL A 94 -9.41 7.14 -19.65
N TYR A 95 -10.25 7.09 -18.63
CA TYR A 95 -10.23 8.05 -17.55
C TYR A 95 -8.99 7.92 -16.66
N HIS A 96 -8.49 9.06 -16.17
CA HIS A 96 -7.37 9.13 -15.26
C HIS A 96 -7.72 8.62 -13.86
N HIS A 97 -6.69 8.24 -13.13
CA HIS A 97 -6.80 7.58 -11.83
C HIS A 97 -6.29 8.46 -10.69
N CYS A 98 -6.91 8.35 -9.51
CA CYS A 98 -6.57 9.14 -8.32
C CYS A 98 -5.26 8.75 -7.62
N HIS A 99 -4.64 7.63 -7.98
CA HIS A 99 -3.44 7.05 -7.36
C HIS A 99 -3.52 6.84 -5.83
N SER A 100 -4.70 7.03 -5.21
CA SER A 100 -4.90 6.76 -3.79
C SER A 100 -4.79 5.27 -3.48
N ARG A 101 -4.18 4.92 -2.36
CA ARG A 101 -4.14 3.55 -1.85
C ARG A 101 -5.48 3.10 -1.29
N PHE A 102 -6.32 4.04 -0.90
CA PHE A 102 -7.65 3.75 -0.39
C PHE A 102 -8.63 3.41 -1.51
N CYS A 103 -8.34 3.84 -2.74
CA CYS A 103 -9.14 3.52 -3.90
C CYS A 103 -8.95 2.06 -4.34
N THR A 104 -10.04 1.32 -4.50
CA THR A 104 -10.03 -0.09 -4.90
C THR A 104 -9.43 -0.32 -6.29
N SER A 105 -9.74 0.57 -7.24
CA SER A 105 -9.19 0.52 -8.61
C SER A 105 -7.69 0.80 -8.64
N CYS A 106 -7.24 1.89 -7.98
CA CYS A 106 -5.83 2.28 -7.96
C CYS A 106 -4.96 1.30 -7.16
N GLY A 107 -5.49 0.73 -6.08
CA GLY A 107 -4.76 -0.18 -5.22
C GLY A 107 -4.24 -1.42 -5.95
N THR A 108 -5.03 -2.00 -6.84
CA THR A 108 -4.62 -3.17 -7.64
C THR A 108 -3.50 -2.83 -8.63
N LYS A 109 -3.60 -1.68 -9.31
CA LYS A 109 -2.56 -1.19 -10.22
C LYS A 109 -1.24 -0.91 -9.48
N ASN A 110 -1.32 -0.18 -8.38
CA ASN A 110 -0.16 0.18 -7.57
C ASN A 110 0.54 -1.06 -7.00
N GLN A 111 -0.22 -2.08 -6.59
CA GLN A 111 0.34 -3.35 -6.13
C GLN A 111 1.20 -4.02 -7.21
N LYS A 112 0.72 -4.14 -8.45
CA LYS A 112 1.46 -4.77 -9.54
C LYS A 112 2.77 -4.02 -9.83
N ILE A 113 2.72 -2.67 -9.85
CA ILE A 113 3.90 -1.83 -10.07
C ILE A 113 4.91 -2.00 -8.93
N LEU A 114 4.46 -1.99 -7.66
CA LEU A 114 5.36 -2.17 -6.51
C LEU A 114 5.95 -3.58 -6.48
N ALA A 115 5.16 -4.60 -6.78
CA ALA A 115 5.63 -5.97 -6.84
C ALA A 115 6.70 -6.14 -7.92
N PHE A 116 6.48 -5.58 -9.11
CA PHE A 116 7.45 -5.61 -10.19
C PHE A 116 8.77 -4.91 -9.81
N LYS A 117 8.69 -3.70 -9.23
CA LYS A 117 9.88 -2.96 -8.74
C LYS A 117 10.65 -3.74 -7.68
N ALA A 118 9.95 -4.36 -6.74
CA ALA A 118 10.59 -5.14 -5.69
C ALA A 118 11.24 -6.42 -6.25
N GLN A 119 10.56 -7.14 -7.15
CA GLN A 119 11.13 -8.32 -7.83
C GLN A 119 12.40 -7.98 -8.61
N TYR A 120 12.38 -6.85 -9.32
CA TYR A 120 13.54 -6.39 -10.09
C TYR A 120 14.76 -6.10 -9.21
N MET A 121 14.56 -5.68 -7.95
CA MET A 121 15.62 -5.39 -6.99
C MET A 121 16.09 -6.62 -6.21
N CYS A 122 15.25 -7.62 -6.04
CA CYS A 122 15.59 -8.79 -5.24
C CYS A 122 16.74 -9.60 -5.87
N LEU A 123 17.61 -10.11 -4.99
CA LEU A 123 18.62 -11.10 -5.35
C LEU A 123 17.95 -12.40 -5.77
N ASP A 124 18.60 -13.16 -6.62
CA ASP A 124 18.16 -14.51 -7.01
C ASP A 124 18.66 -15.56 -6.00
N VAL A 125 18.18 -15.42 -4.78
CA VAL A 125 18.46 -16.32 -3.65
C VAL A 125 17.16 -16.56 -2.87
N PRO A 126 17.07 -17.61 -2.04
CA PRO A 126 15.93 -17.81 -1.18
C PRO A 126 15.67 -16.58 -0.29
N HIS A 127 14.41 -16.21 -0.14
CA HIS A 127 13.98 -15.12 0.73
C HIS A 127 13.01 -15.65 1.79
N ARG A 128 13.14 -15.09 2.97
CA ARG A 128 12.27 -15.41 4.10
C ARG A 128 11.27 -14.29 4.35
N HIS A 129 10.00 -14.69 4.46
CA HIS A 129 8.92 -13.78 4.87
C HIS A 129 8.74 -13.85 6.38
N ILE A 130 8.97 -12.75 7.07
CA ILE A 130 8.84 -12.64 8.53
C ILE A 130 7.75 -11.61 8.83
N VAL A 131 6.87 -11.93 9.79
CA VAL A 131 5.82 -11.01 10.28
C VAL A 131 6.06 -10.72 11.76
N PHE A 132 6.26 -9.46 12.08
CA PHE A 132 6.41 -8.97 13.44
C PHE A 132 5.09 -8.37 13.92
N THR A 133 4.54 -8.91 15.01
CA THR A 133 3.28 -8.44 15.60
C THR A 133 3.52 -7.81 16.98
N VAL A 134 2.53 -7.04 17.45
CA VAL A 134 2.54 -6.48 18.80
C VAL A 134 1.31 -6.94 19.59
N PRO A 135 1.40 -7.05 20.92
CA PRO A 135 0.27 -7.38 21.77
C PRO A 135 -0.92 -6.44 21.57
N GLN A 136 -2.11 -6.94 21.81
CA GLN A 136 -3.33 -6.14 21.65
C GLN A 136 -3.33 -4.90 22.55
N SER A 137 -2.84 -5.01 23.78
CA SER A 137 -2.71 -3.89 24.72
C SER A 137 -1.80 -2.77 24.23
N TYR A 138 -0.84 -3.07 23.32
CA TYR A 138 0.08 -2.06 22.75
C TYR A 138 -0.53 -1.29 21.58
N ARG A 139 -1.55 -1.83 20.94
CA ARG A 139 -2.10 -1.27 19.68
C ARG A 139 -2.71 0.12 19.88
N ILE A 140 -3.16 0.44 21.10
CA ILE A 140 -3.72 1.75 21.44
C ILE A 140 -2.68 2.87 21.30
N PHE A 141 -1.41 2.63 21.64
CA PHE A 141 -0.34 3.64 21.51
C PHE A 141 -0.11 4.02 20.05
N PHE A 142 -0.12 3.05 19.15
CA PHE A 142 0.00 3.27 17.70
C PHE A 142 -1.23 3.93 17.08
N ARG A 143 -2.38 3.87 17.75
CA ARG A 143 -3.60 4.57 17.33
C ARG A 143 -3.65 5.99 17.88
N LYS A 144 -3.21 6.19 19.13
CA LYS A 144 -3.16 7.49 19.82
C LYS A 144 -2.21 8.47 19.12
N ASP A 145 -1.01 7.98 18.80
CA ASP A 145 -0.05 8.74 18.02
C ASP A 145 0.50 7.86 16.87
N ARG A 146 0.07 8.17 15.66
CA ARG A 146 0.44 7.40 14.47
C ARG A 146 1.90 7.58 14.06
N HIS A 147 2.59 8.62 14.55
CA HIS A 147 4.02 8.76 14.38
C HIS A 147 4.76 7.53 14.93
N SER A 148 4.27 6.97 16.03
CA SER A 148 4.82 5.76 16.66
C SER A 148 4.81 4.52 15.74
N LEU A 149 3.99 4.47 14.67
CA LEU A 149 4.06 3.42 13.65
C LEU A 149 5.45 3.34 12.99
N ASN A 150 6.23 4.42 13.00
CA ASN A 150 7.62 4.41 12.54
C ASN A 150 8.50 3.48 13.40
N PHE A 151 8.17 3.31 14.67
CA PHE A 151 8.93 2.48 15.61
C PHE A 151 8.87 0.99 15.23
N LEU A 152 7.76 0.54 14.64
CA LEU A 152 7.65 -0.82 14.12
C LEU A 152 8.73 -1.10 13.06
N PHE A 153 8.96 -0.16 12.16
CA PHE A 153 10.01 -0.29 11.14
C PHE A 153 11.42 -0.24 11.73
N VAL A 154 11.63 0.65 12.71
CA VAL A 154 12.93 0.78 13.40
C VAL A 154 13.23 -0.49 14.17
N ALA A 155 12.28 -0.99 14.94
CA ALA A 155 12.42 -2.22 15.72
C ALA A 155 12.67 -3.44 14.82
N ALA A 156 11.93 -3.59 13.72
CA ALA A 156 12.13 -4.69 12.77
C ALA A 156 13.56 -4.65 12.17
N ARG A 157 14.02 -3.46 11.71
CA ARG A 157 15.38 -3.27 11.19
C ARG A 157 16.44 -3.64 12.24
N ASN A 158 16.28 -3.17 13.47
CA ASN A 158 17.26 -3.43 14.54
C ASN A 158 17.28 -4.93 14.90
N THR A 159 16.10 -5.56 14.98
CA THR A 159 15.97 -6.99 15.26
C THR A 159 16.68 -7.83 14.21
N ILE A 160 16.50 -7.53 12.93
CA ILE A 160 17.15 -8.25 11.83
C ILE A 160 18.65 -7.95 11.80
N CYS A 161 19.06 -6.69 12.01
CA CYS A 161 20.49 -6.36 12.10
C CYS A 161 21.19 -7.17 13.19
N LYS A 162 20.58 -7.28 14.38
CA LYS A 162 21.14 -8.05 15.48
C LYS A 162 21.21 -9.54 15.15
N LEU A 163 20.18 -10.11 14.52
CA LEU A 163 20.17 -11.51 14.11
C LEU A 163 21.38 -11.86 13.22
N PHE A 164 21.65 -11.06 12.20
CA PHE A 164 22.78 -11.27 11.27
C PHE A 164 24.15 -10.98 11.90
N ASN A 165 24.20 -10.30 13.05
CA ASN A 165 25.45 -9.80 13.66
C ASN A 165 25.54 -10.14 15.15
N GLU A 166 24.93 -11.21 15.62
CA GLU A 166 24.84 -11.51 17.06
C GLU A 166 26.21 -11.62 17.75
N SER A 167 27.17 -12.26 17.11
CA SER A 167 28.54 -12.37 17.64
C SER A 167 29.21 -11.01 17.81
N LEU A 168 29.03 -10.09 16.85
CA LEU A 168 29.52 -8.72 16.92
C LEU A 168 28.84 -7.94 18.04
N TYR A 169 27.50 -8.08 18.20
CA TYR A 169 26.76 -7.45 19.29
C TYR A 169 27.27 -7.93 20.66
N ARG A 170 27.50 -9.23 20.84
CA ARG A 170 28.07 -9.81 22.08
C ARG A 170 29.47 -9.28 22.36
N LYS A 171 30.34 -9.16 21.34
CA LYS A 171 31.70 -8.59 21.43
C LYS A 171 31.65 -7.15 21.88
N ILE A 172 30.83 -6.32 21.26
CA ILE A 172 30.65 -4.91 21.60
C ILE A 172 30.12 -4.77 23.01
N LYS A 173 29.05 -5.48 23.39
CA LYS A 173 28.46 -5.45 24.74
C LYS A 173 29.51 -5.77 25.83
N ARG A 174 30.34 -6.81 25.62
CA ARG A 174 31.43 -7.16 26.55
C ARG A 174 32.46 -6.04 26.68
N LYS A 175 32.86 -5.41 25.54
CA LYS A 175 33.84 -4.29 25.52
C LYS A 175 33.33 -3.09 26.34
N TYR A 176 32.07 -2.72 26.17
CA TYR A 176 31.50 -1.55 26.88
C TYR A 176 31.23 -1.84 28.35
N LYS A 177 30.76 -3.08 28.68
CA LYS A 177 30.66 -3.52 30.08
C LYS A 177 31.98 -3.43 30.81
N LYS A 178 33.10 -3.86 30.19
CA LYS A 178 34.45 -3.73 30.78
C LYS A 178 34.88 -2.27 31.02
N LYS A 179 34.28 -1.31 30.29
CA LYS A 179 34.53 0.13 30.44
C LYS A 179 33.56 0.81 31.42
N GLY A 180 32.74 0.06 32.17
CA GLY A 180 31.73 0.62 33.08
C GLY A 180 30.59 1.36 32.42
N ILE A 181 30.44 1.27 31.06
CA ILE A 181 29.39 1.97 30.34
C ILE A 181 28.13 1.12 30.35
N THR A 182 27.09 1.60 31.04
CA THR A 182 25.81 0.91 31.22
C THR A 182 24.92 0.98 29.96
N LYS A 183 24.96 2.12 29.24
CA LYS A 183 24.19 2.28 27.99
C LYS A 183 24.90 1.57 26.86
N ASN A 184 24.26 0.48 26.34
CA ASN A 184 24.83 -0.31 25.26
C ASN A 184 24.71 0.41 23.91
N PRO A 185 25.83 0.89 23.30
CA PRO A 185 25.75 1.60 22.02
C PRO A 185 25.32 0.71 20.86
N SER A 186 25.38 -0.63 21.00
CA SER A 186 24.91 -1.57 19.97
C SER A 186 23.39 -1.53 19.76
N ASP A 187 22.62 -0.93 20.70
CA ASP A 187 21.19 -0.70 20.53
C ASP A 187 20.88 0.38 19.48
N ASN A 188 21.91 1.13 19.06
CA ASN A 188 21.79 2.10 17.99
C ASN A 188 22.28 1.52 16.65
N TYR A 189 21.37 1.30 15.72
CA TYR A 189 21.70 0.81 14.38
C TYR A 189 22.70 1.73 13.64
N TYR A 190 22.57 3.04 13.78
CA TYR A 190 23.48 3.99 13.13
C TYR A 190 24.91 3.90 13.68
N PHE A 191 25.07 3.51 14.94
CA PHE A 191 26.36 3.18 15.51
C PHE A 191 26.89 1.86 14.93
N MET A 192 26.04 0.83 14.87
CA MET A 192 26.43 -0.48 14.37
C MET A 192 26.86 -0.47 12.91
N ARG A 193 26.20 0.29 12.05
CA ARG A 193 26.53 0.36 10.61
C ARG A 193 27.95 0.84 10.30
N ASN A 194 28.60 1.50 11.23
CA ASN A 194 29.96 2.02 11.07
C ASN A 194 31.04 0.98 11.43
N TYR A 195 30.66 -0.19 11.96
CA TYR A 195 31.62 -1.25 12.22
C TYR A 195 32.04 -1.96 10.92
N LYS A 196 33.36 -2.05 10.71
CA LYS A 196 33.95 -2.70 9.52
C LYS A 196 33.53 -4.17 9.39
N ASP A 197 33.36 -4.87 10.52
CA ASP A 197 32.97 -6.29 10.54
C ASP A 197 31.47 -6.54 10.46
N LEU A 198 30.66 -5.49 10.25
CA LEU A 198 29.22 -5.66 10.13
C LEU A 198 28.86 -6.45 8.87
N ASN A 199 28.07 -7.51 9.05
CA ASN A 199 27.40 -8.19 7.95
C ASN A 199 26.15 -7.38 7.58
N ASP A 200 26.16 -6.78 6.40
CA ASP A 200 24.99 -6.06 5.87
C ASP A 200 23.93 -7.07 5.40
N PHE A 201 22.67 -6.68 5.50
CA PHE A 201 21.53 -7.52 5.12
C PHE A 201 20.63 -6.75 4.15
N GLY A 202 19.80 -7.46 3.42
CA GLY A 202 18.71 -6.84 2.64
C GLY A 202 17.39 -7.02 3.36
N MET A 203 16.52 -6.00 3.35
CA MET A 203 15.16 -6.14 3.86
C MET A 203 14.20 -5.19 3.14
N ILE A 204 13.07 -5.72 2.71
CA ILE A 204 11.90 -4.95 2.28
C ILE A 204 10.87 -5.09 3.37
N ALA A 205 10.48 -3.98 3.99
CA ALA A 205 9.52 -3.96 5.10
C ALA A 205 8.24 -3.23 4.68
N THR A 206 7.08 -3.79 5.04
CA THR A 206 5.76 -3.25 4.71
C THR A 206 4.89 -3.22 5.95
N LEU A 207 4.34 -2.04 6.26
CA LEU A 207 3.38 -1.88 7.36
C LEU A 207 1.99 -2.30 6.91
N HIS A 208 1.34 -3.12 7.75
CA HIS A 208 -0.09 -3.38 7.72
C HIS A 208 -0.72 -2.88 9.02
N THR A 209 -1.93 -2.39 8.94
CA THR A 209 -2.65 -1.85 10.11
C THR A 209 -3.93 -2.59 10.43
N PHE A 210 -4.32 -3.58 9.63
CA PHE A 210 -5.59 -4.30 9.77
C PHE A 210 -5.41 -5.81 9.79
N GLY A 211 -6.30 -6.47 10.54
CA GLY A 211 -6.57 -7.89 10.43
C GLY A 211 -7.69 -8.19 9.42
N ARG A 212 -8.04 -9.45 9.24
CA ARG A 212 -9.12 -9.86 8.33
C ARG A 212 -10.50 -9.26 8.64
N PRO A 213 -10.89 -9.11 9.94
CA PRO A 213 -12.14 -8.43 10.32
C PRO A 213 -12.02 -6.89 10.32
N LEU A 214 -11.01 -6.31 9.69
CA LEU A 214 -10.75 -4.87 9.61
C LEU A 214 -10.49 -4.20 10.98
N ASN A 215 -10.13 -4.97 12.00
CA ASN A 215 -9.72 -4.42 13.29
C ASN A 215 -8.33 -3.78 13.22
N TRP A 216 -8.08 -2.81 14.09
CA TRP A 216 -6.78 -2.17 14.23
C TRP A 216 -5.73 -3.16 14.75
N ASN A 217 -4.81 -3.56 13.88
CA ASN A 217 -3.77 -4.53 14.16
C ASN A 217 -2.46 -4.17 13.43
N PRO A 218 -1.70 -3.17 13.91
CA PRO A 218 -0.45 -2.76 13.27
C PRO A 218 0.62 -3.86 13.41
N HIS A 219 1.18 -4.28 12.28
CA HIS A 219 2.24 -5.28 12.18
C HIS A 219 3.11 -5.06 10.95
N ILE A 220 4.33 -5.58 10.97
CA ILE A 220 5.30 -5.41 9.88
C ILE A 220 5.56 -6.73 9.18
N HIS A 221 5.39 -6.74 7.87
CA HIS A 221 5.86 -7.81 7.01
C HIS A 221 7.25 -7.47 6.48
N CYS A 222 8.19 -8.40 6.61
CA CYS A 222 9.56 -8.25 6.13
C CYS A 222 9.90 -9.37 5.15
N LEU A 223 10.49 -9.02 4.00
CA LEU A 223 11.13 -9.94 3.07
C LEU A 223 12.64 -9.79 3.18
N ILE A 224 13.32 -10.88 3.49
CA ILE A 224 14.74 -10.90 3.83
C ILE A 224 15.42 -12.00 3.03
N PRO A 225 16.44 -11.70 2.22
CA PRO A 225 17.24 -12.75 1.55
C PRO A 225 18.02 -13.55 2.58
N GLU A 226 18.11 -14.85 2.38
CA GLU A 226 18.92 -15.74 3.22
C GLU A 226 20.42 -15.58 2.93
N LEU A 227 20.87 -14.32 2.91
CA LEU A 227 22.22 -13.92 2.58
C LEU A 227 22.62 -12.65 3.33
N SER A 228 23.85 -12.59 3.80
CA SER A 228 24.50 -11.39 4.31
C SER A 228 25.74 -11.05 3.50
N TYR A 229 26.11 -9.77 3.46
CA TYR A 229 27.29 -9.28 2.76
C TYR A 229 28.23 -8.53 3.70
N ASN A 230 29.52 -8.84 3.66
CA ASN A 230 30.52 -8.10 4.42
C ASN A 230 31.35 -7.23 3.47
N SER A 231 31.20 -5.91 3.58
CA SER A 231 31.87 -4.95 2.69
C SER A 231 33.39 -4.95 2.84
N SER A 232 33.91 -5.20 4.05
CA SER A 232 35.36 -5.23 4.31
C SER A 232 36.02 -6.46 3.70
N LYS A 233 35.33 -7.59 3.76
CA LYS A 233 35.81 -8.86 3.20
C LYS A 233 35.42 -9.03 1.72
N LYS A 234 34.61 -8.14 1.17
CA LYS A 234 34.04 -8.22 -0.20
C LYS A 234 33.43 -9.59 -0.50
N SER A 235 32.78 -10.20 0.49
CA SER A 235 32.23 -11.57 0.38
C SER A 235 30.84 -11.64 0.97
N TYR A 236 30.05 -12.60 0.47
CA TYR A 236 28.75 -12.91 1.03
C TYR A 236 28.78 -14.23 1.83
N LYS A 237 27.81 -14.39 2.68
CA LYS A 237 27.59 -15.63 3.44
C LYS A 237 26.09 -15.96 3.42
N HIS A 238 25.78 -17.23 3.10
CA HIS A 238 24.41 -17.73 3.25
C HIS A 238 24.02 -17.81 4.73
N PHE A 239 22.78 -17.40 5.02
CA PHE A 239 22.23 -17.37 6.36
C PHE A 239 20.94 -18.20 6.39
N LYS A 240 21.05 -19.48 6.75
CA LYS A 240 19.94 -20.44 6.70
C LYS A 240 19.19 -20.56 8.02
N HIS A 241 19.86 -20.27 9.13
CA HIS A 241 19.30 -20.44 10.45
C HIS A 241 18.78 -19.13 11.04
N PHE A 242 17.48 -19.07 11.31
CA PHE A 242 16.81 -17.96 11.96
C PHE A 242 16.38 -18.41 13.35
N ASP A 243 17.07 -17.93 14.39
CA ASP A 243 16.70 -18.21 15.77
C ASP A 243 15.46 -17.41 16.17
N PHE A 244 14.31 -18.10 16.23
CA PHE A 244 13.02 -17.49 16.55
C PHE A 244 12.94 -16.96 17.98
N ASN A 245 13.58 -17.62 18.95
CA ASN A 245 13.61 -17.14 20.32
C ASN A 245 14.35 -15.82 20.42
N SER A 246 15.51 -15.74 19.78
CA SER A 246 16.27 -14.51 19.69
C SER A 246 15.48 -13.40 18.96
N LEU A 247 14.79 -13.72 17.87
CA LEU A 247 13.95 -12.77 17.15
C LEU A 247 12.81 -12.23 18.02
N ARG A 248 12.05 -13.10 18.69
CA ARG A 248 10.92 -12.72 19.55
C ARG A 248 11.35 -11.84 20.72
N LYS A 249 12.41 -12.22 21.45
CA LYS A 249 12.92 -11.46 22.57
C LYS A 249 13.53 -10.12 22.15
N THR A 250 14.24 -10.10 21.00
CA THR A 250 14.81 -8.87 20.48
C THR A 250 13.73 -7.91 20.00
N TRP A 251 12.70 -8.43 19.33
CA TRP A 251 11.55 -7.66 18.88
C TRP A 251 10.81 -7.00 20.07
N GLN A 252 10.50 -7.79 21.12
CA GLN A 252 9.91 -7.27 22.36
C GLN A 252 10.76 -6.17 22.99
N TYR A 253 12.06 -6.40 23.11
CA TYR A 253 12.99 -5.40 23.68
C TYR A 253 12.99 -4.10 22.88
N GLU A 254 13.10 -4.16 21.54
CA GLU A 254 13.15 -2.98 20.70
C GLU A 254 11.83 -2.19 20.74
N ILE A 255 10.68 -2.86 20.72
CA ILE A 255 9.36 -2.22 20.84
C ILE A 255 9.22 -1.56 22.21
N ASN A 256 9.54 -2.26 23.29
CA ASN A 256 9.46 -1.72 24.65
C ASN A 256 10.36 -0.50 24.81
N ARG A 257 11.60 -0.57 24.31
CA ARG A 257 12.54 0.53 24.37
C ARG A 257 12.01 1.78 23.64
N LEU A 258 11.58 1.63 22.39
CA LEU A 258 11.13 2.75 21.56
C LEU A 258 9.84 3.39 22.09
N LEU A 259 8.90 2.59 22.57
CA LEU A 259 7.66 3.10 23.15
C LEU A 259 7.91 3.74 24.52
N SER A 260 8.80 3.18 25.36
CA SER A 260 9.18 3.78 26.64
C SER A 260 9.92 5.10 26.47
N ASP A 261 10.84 5.19 25.52
CA ASP A 261 11.56 6.43 25.21
C ASP A 261 10.60 7.55 24.77
N TYR A 262 9.51 7.19 24.09
CA TYR A 262 8.54 8.13 23.53
C TYR A 262 7.39 8.48 24.47
N PHE A 263 6.67 7.47 24.99
CA PHE A 263 5.49 7.64 25.86
C PHE A 263 5.84 7.71 27.35
N LYS A 264 7.09 7.46 27.72
CA LYS A 264 7.61 7.57 29.09
C LYS A 264 6.75 6.86 30.15
N ASN A 265 6.26 7.60 31.13
CA ASN A 265 5.51 7.03 32.27
C ASN A 265 4.18 6.40 31.87
N GLU A 266 3.54 6.86 30.80
CA GLU A 266 2.28 6.28 30.31
C GLU A 266 2.46 4.83 29.82
N PHE A 267 3.61 4.51 29.21
CA PHE A 267 3.88 3.17 28.69
C PHE A 267 4.51 2.23 29.72
N LYS A 268 5.13 2.75 30.77
CA LYS A 268 5.88 1.97 31.77
C LYS A 268 5.12 0.79 32.39
N PRO A 269 3.84 0.91 32.79
CA PRO A 269 3.06 -0.22 33.28
C PRO A 269 2.93 -1.37 32.27
N PHE A 270 2.67 -1.03 31.02
CA PHE A 270 2.52 -2.01 29.93
C PHE A 270 3.84 -2.73 29.64
N MET A 271 4.96 -2.03 29.70
CA MET A 271 6.29 -2.61 29.54
C MET A 271 6.58 -3.64 30.62
N ASN A 272 6.32 -3.30 31.89
CA ASN A 272 6.57 -4.20 33.03
C ASN A 272 5.74 -5.49 32.92
N CYS A 273 4.43 -5.38 32.65
CA CYS A 273 3.57 -6.53 32.44
C CYS A 273 4.02 -7.40 31.27
N SER A 274 4.51 -6.77 30.19
CA SER A 274 4.84 -7.50 28.97
C SER A 274 5.96 -8.54 29.14
N TYR A 275 6.91 -8.31 30.02
CA TYR A 275 7.98 -9.28 30.27
C TYR A 275 7.50 -10.50 31.06
N ASN A 276 6.45 -10.36 31.86
CA ASN A 276 5.81 -11.45 32.58
C ASN A 276 4.84 -12.21 31.67
N ASP A 277 4.01 -11.49 30.92
CA ASP A 277 2.98 -12.07 30.04
C ASP A 277 3.58 -12.74 28.79
N TYR A 278 4.72 -12.22 28.30
CA TYR A 278 5.39 -12.68 27.09
C TYR A 278 6.86 -13.03 27.36
N ASN A 279 7.11 -13.96 28.27
CA ASN A 279 8.46 -14.39 28.69
C ASN A 279 9.30 -15.00 27.54
N ASN A 280 8.64 -15.51 26.48
CA ASN A 280 9.27 -15.98 25.25
C ASN A 280 9.39 -14.90 24.15
N GLY A 281 9.08 -13.65 24.48
CA GLY A 281 9.06 -12.53 23.53
C GLY A 281 7.75 -12.41 22.76
N PHE A 282 7.59 -11.30 22.03
CA PHE A 282 6.41 -11.07 21.22
C PHE A 282 6.35 -12.00 20.01
N TYR A 283 5.14 -12.30 19.57
CA TYR A 283 4.95 -13.24 18.47
C TYR A 283 5.58 -12.74 17.17
N VAL A 284 6.43 -13.59 16.60
CA VAL A 284 7.05 -13.42 15.30
C VAL A 284 6.71 -14.65 14.47
N TYR A 285 6.07 -14.43 13.34
CA TYR A 285 5.79 -15.48 12.38
C TYR A 285 6.87 -15.51 11.30
N ALA A 286 7.43 -16.66 11.06
CA ALA A 286 8.26 -16.89 9.90
C ALA A 286 8.08 -18.33 9.47
N LYS A 287 7.45 -18.55 8.32
CA LYS A 287 7.36 -19.89 7.74
C LYS A 287 8.76 -20.36 7.34
N SER A 288 9.17 -21.45 7.96
CA SER A 288 10.26 -22.28 7.50
C SER A 288 9.90 -23.71 7.79
N ASN A 289 9.20 -24.35 6.89
CA ASN A 289 9.17 -25.80 6.90
C ASN A 289 9.47 -26.27 5.48
N PRO A 290 10.62 -26.96 5.23
CA PRO A 290 10.92 -27.55 3.93
C PRO A 290 9.89 -28.60 3.51
N GLU A 291 9.15 -29.17 4.47
CA GLU A 291 8.13 -30.21 4.27
C GLU A 291 6.74 -29.65 3.97
N ASP A 292 6.49 -28.38 4.24
CA ASP A 292 5.22 -27.74 3.92
C ASP A 292 5.15 -27.49 2.40
N LYS A 293 4.44 -28.37 1.67
CA LYS A 293 4.20 -28.24 0.22
C LYS A 293 3.53 -26.91 -0.15
N SER A 294 2.96 -26.17 0.81
CA SER A 294 2.50 -24.80 0.67
C SER A 294 3.66 -23.78 0.64
N SER A 295 4.91 -24.19 0.88
CA SER A 295 6.13 -23.38 0.86
C SER A 295 6.65 -23.08 -0.57
N GLN A 296 5.81 -23.16 -1.59
CA GLN A 296 6.11 -22.61 -2.93
C GLN A 296 6.64 -21.15 -2.87
N TYR A 297 6.37 -20.46 -1.77
CA TYR A 297 6.79 -19.07 -1.58
C TYR A 297 8.27 -18.90 -1.20
N SER A 298 8.93 -19.87 -0.59
CA SER A 298 10.35 -19.75 -0.20
C SER A 298 11.32 -19.95 -1.38
N LYS A 299 10.92 -20.71 -2.39
CA LYS A 299 11.72 -20.96 -3.61
C LYS A 299 11.45 -19.94 -4.71
N ASN A 300 10.31 -19.26 -4.69
CA ASN A 300 9.93 -18.28 -5.71
C ASN A 300 9.85 -16.87 -5.10
N VAL A 301 10.91 -16.10 -5.28
CA VAL A 301 10.99 -14.68 -4.85
C VAL A 301 9.80 -13.87 -5.37
N ALA A 302 9.38 -14.10 -6.61
CA ALA A 302 8.25 -13.40 -7.21
C ALA A 302 6.94 -13.66 -6.46
N GLY A 303 6.69 -14.88 -6.03
CA GLY A 303 5.52 -15.25 -5.23
C GLY A 303 5.49 -14.53 -3.88
N CYS A 304 6.61 -14.53 -3.14
CA CYS A 304 6.76 -13.81 -1.87
C CYS A 304 6.54 -12.31 -2.03
N VAL A 305 7.18 -11.71 -3.03
CA VAL A 305 7.05 -10.27 -3.31
C VAL A 305 5.60 -9.92 -3.66
N ASN A 306 4.96 -10.70 -4.54
CA ASN A 306 3.56 -10.48 -4.91
C ASN A 306 2.63 -10.58 -3.71
N TYR A 307 2.87 -11.54 -2.81
CA TYR A 307 2.10 -11.68 -1.58
C TYR A 307 2.25 -10.44 -0.69
N MET A 308 3.47 -10.01 -0.39
CA MET A 308 3.72 -8.84 0.46
C MET A 308 3.17 -7.54 -0.14
N MET A 309 3.36 -7.33 -1.46
CA MET A 309 2.93 -6.10 -2.11
C MET A 309 1.42 -6.00 -2.26
N ARG A 310 0.67 -7.11 -2.17
CA ARG A 310 -0.80 -7.05 -2.09
C ARG A 310 -1.26 -6.15 -0.96
N TYR A 311 -0.61 -6.24 0.19
CA TYR A 311 -1.00 -5.50 1.39
C TYR A 311 -0.38 -4.10 1.45
N ALA A 312 0.68 -3.83 0.68
CA ALA A 312 1.36 -2.54 0.67
C ALA A 312 0.56 -1.41 0.01
N SER A 313 -0.34 -1.76 -0.90
CA SER A 313 -0.99 -0.79 -1.79
C SER A 313 -2.46 -1.05 -2.05
N ARG A 314 -3.03 -2.15 -1.56
CA ARG A 314 -4.47 -2.38 -1.64
C ARG A 314 -5.21 -1.68 -0.51
N PRO A 315 -6.47 -1.28 -0.74
CA PRO A 315 -7.34 -0.84 0.34
C PRO A 315 -7.53 -1.98 1.36
N PRO A 316 -7.98 -1.66 2.58
CA PRO A 316 -8.19 -2.65 3.64
C PRO A 316 -9.13 -3.78 3.24
N MET A 317 -10.06 -3.49 2.32
CA MET A 317 -11.07 -4.42 1.84
C MET A 317 -11.13 -4.41 0.30
N ALA A 318 -11.27 -5.60 -0.29
CA ALA A 318 -11.59 -5.74 -1.72
C ALA A 318 -13.11 -5.67 -1.92
N GLU A 319 -13.56 -5.06 -3.02
CA GLU A 319 -15.00 -4.97 -3.36
C GLU A 319 -15.67 -6.34 -3.46
N SER A 320 -14.93 -7.36 -3.91
CA SER A 320 -15.43 -8.75 -3.98
C SER A 320 -15.83 -9.35 -2.64
N ARG A 321 -15.49 -8.72 -1.53
CA ARG A 321 -15.88 -9.15 -0.17
C ARG A 321 -17.22 -8.59 0.26
N ILE A 322 -17.78 -7.61 -0.45
CA ILE A 322 -19.13 -7.09 -0.22
C ILE A 322 -20.11 -8.02 -0.94
N ILE A 323 -21.04 -8.59 -0.19
CA ILE A 323 -22.10 -9.47 -0.68
C ILE A 323 -23.29 -8.63 -1.16
N SER A 324 -23.76 -7.73 -0.29
CA SER A 324 -24.89 -6.84 -0.56
C SER A 324 -24.73 -5.51 0.18
N TYR A 325 -25.36 -4.47 -0.33
CA TYR A 325 -25.50 -3.17 0.31
C TYR A 325 -26.85 -2.58 -0.07
N ASP A 326 -27.64 -2.23 0.93
CA ASP A 326 -28.90 -1.54 0.79
C ASP A 326 -28.71 -0.07 1.14
N GLU A 327 -28.90 0.81 0.17
CA GLU A 327 -28.70 2.25 0.35
C GLU A 327 -29.78 2.89 1.24
N ASP A 328 -31.00 2.36 1.25
CA ASP A 328 -32.12 2.92 2.03
C ASP A 328 -31.93 2.65 3.53
N THR A 329 -31.63 1.43 3.87
CA THR A 329 -31.44 0.99 5.26
C THR A 329 -30.01 1.16 5.75
N ASP A 330 -29.04 1.43 4.87
CA ASP A 330 -27.59 1.44 5.14
C ASP A 330 -27.05 0.09 5.61
N ASP A 331 -27.72 -1.02 5.28
CA ASP A 331 -27.29 -2.34 5.69
C ASP A 331 -26.28 -2.92 4.71
N VAL A 332 -25.09 -3.27 5.19
CA VAL A 332 -24.04 -3.92 4.42
C VAL A 332 -23.78 -5.33 4.93
N CYS A 333 -23.71 -6.28 3.99
CA CYS A 333 -23.29 -7.65 4.24
C CYS A 333 -21.96 -7.90 3.53
N TRP A 334 -20.94 -8.34 4.28
CA TRP A 334 -19.62 -8.65 3.75
C TRP A 334 -18.99 -9.86 4.45
N PHE A 335 -17.92 -10.41 3.91
CA PHE A 335 -17.30 -11.62 4.47
C PHE A 335 -15.77 -11.51 4.57
N TYR A 336 -15.22 -12.35 5.45
CA TYR A 336 -13.80 -12.66 5.50
C TYR A 336 -13.60 -14.14 5.83
N ASP A 337 -12.47 -14.70 5.38
CA ASP A 337 -12.13 -16.09 5.71
C ASP A 337 -11.23 -16.08 6.96
N ASP A 338 -11.60 -16.78 8.01
CA ASP A 338 -10.81 -16.90 9.23
C ASP A 338 -9.58 -17.79 9.00
N HIS A 339 -8.45 -17.44 9.64
CA HIS A 339 -7.21 -18.20 9.49
C HIS A 339 -7.13 -19.44 10.37
N ALA A 340 -7.81 -19.41 11.51
CA ALA A 340 -7.73 -20.49 12.49
C ALA A 340 -8.65 -21.64 12.10
N THR A 341 -9.85 -21.31 11.62
CA THR A 341 -10.88 -22.31 11.26
C THR A 341 -10.94 -22.58 9.76
N ASN A 342 -10.36 -21.70 8.92
CA ASN A 342 -10.55 -21.65 7.45
C ASN A 342 -12.01 -21.46 7.01
N GLU A 343 -12.89 -21.06 7.91
CA GLU A 343 -14.30 -20.81 7.65
C GLU A 343 -14.54 -19.39 7.13
N ARG A 344 -15.58 -19.24 6.32
CA ARG A 344 -16.04 -17.94 5.89
C ARG A 344 -16.99 -17.35 6.91
N ILE A 345 -16.59 -16.20 7.49
CA ILE A 345 -17.40 -15.45 8.45
C ILE A 345 -18.08 -14.32 7.70
N THR A 346 -19.41 -14.31 7.75
CA THR A 346 -20.25 -13.24 7.18
C THR A 346 -20.60 -12.24 8.29
N VAL A 347 -20.41 -10.96 7.99
CA VAL A 347 -20.69 -9.83 8.89
C VAL A 347 -21.80 -9.00 8.28
N LYS A 348 -22.82 -8.70 9.09
CA LYS A 348 -23.89 -7.74 8.78
C LYS A 348 -23.75 -6.55 9.71
N GLU A 349 -23.67 -5.34 9.15
CA GLU A 349 -23.55 -4.10 9.90
C GLU A 349 -24.02 -2.91 9.07
N LYS A 350 -24.06 -1.71 9.67
CA LYS A 350 -24.35 -0.48 8.92
C LYS A 350 -23.16 -0.05 8.08
N GLY A 351 -23.40 0.51 6.89
CA GLY A 351 -22.37 1.00 5.99
C GLY A 351 -21.45 2.05 6.63
N ILE A 352 -22.04 2.91 7.51
CA ILE A 352 -21.27 3.88 8.29
C ILE A 352 -20.27 3.20 9.24
N ASP A 353 -20.59 2.04 9.83
CA ASP A 353 -19.69 1.34 10.73
C ASP A 353 -18.58 0.60 9.97
N LEU A 354 -18.90 0.03 8.81
CA LEU A 354 -17.88 -0.46 7.89
C LEU A 354 -16.95 0.67 7.46
N LEU A 355 -17.48 1.85 7.10
CA LEU A 355 -16.68 3.01 6.74
C LEU A 355 -15.72 3.42 7.86
N LYS A 356 -16.19 3.50 9.12
CA LYS A 356 -15.34 3.78 10.29
C LYS A 356 -14.20 2.77 10.43
N LYS A 357 -14.48 1.47 10.22
CA LYS A 357 -13.45 0.42 10.22
C LYS A 357 -12.43 0.62 9.10
N MET A 358 -12.84 1.10 7.93
CA MET A 358 -11.94 1.28 6.79
C MET A 358 -11.05 2.53 6.92
N ILE A 359 -11.62 3.67 7.34
CA ILE A 359 -10.90 4.97 7.34
C ILE A 359 -9.78 5.04 8.37
N ILE A 360 -9.83 4.24 9.44
CA ILE A 360 -8.73 4.16 10.41
C ILE A 360 -7.43 3.63 9.78
N HIS A 361 -7.51 2.92 8.66
CA HIS A 361 -6.36 2.33 7.96
C HIS A 361 -5.77 3.25 6.89
N ILE A 362 -6.42 4.37 6.57
CA ILE A 362 -5.86 5.37 5.67
C ILE A 362 -4.54 5.89 6.28
N PRO A 363 -3.41 5.78 5.59
CA PRO A 363 -2.14 6.32 6.09
C PRO A 363 -2.17 7.84 6.14
N ASP A 364 -1.39 8.42 7.04
CA ASP A 364 -1.19 9.87 7.05
C ASP A 364 -0.45 10.31 5.79
N GLU A 365 -0.56 11.57 5.46
CA GLU A 365 0.11 12.15 4.31
C GLU A 365 1.61 11.91 4.39
N ASN A 366 2.21 11.58 3.25
CA ASN A 366 3.65 11.27 3.13
C ASN A 366 4.15 10.07 3.97
N PHE A 367 3.28 9.32 4.65
CA PHE A 367 3.70 8.14 5.39
C PHE A 367 4.11 7.00 4.44
N ARG A 368 5.37 6.58 4.55
CA ARG A 368 5.93 5.51 3.71
C ARG A 368 5.59 4.13 4.26
N MET A 369 4.63 3.47 3.64
CA MET A 369 4.18 2.12 4.02
C MET A 369 5.17 1.02 3.65
N VAL A 370 6.02 1.24 2.65
CA VAL A 370 7.07 0.30 2.22
C VAL A 370 8.43 0.95 2.40
N ARG A 371 9.36 0.22 3.04
CA ARG A 371 10.73 0.70 3.28
C ARG A 371 11.76 -0.35 2.92
N TYR A 372 12.88 0.11 2.39
CA TYR A 372 14.00 -0.71 1.95
C TYR A 372 15.21 -0.48 2.86
N TYR A 373 15.81 -1.55 3.34
CA TYR A 373 16.94 -1.49 4.29
C TYR A 373 18.13 -2.32 3.80
N GLY A 374 19.30 -1.99 4.37
CA GLY A 374 20.56 -2.65 4.04
C GLY A 374 20.89 -2.47 2.56
N PHE A 375 21.39 -3.49 1.90
CA PHE A 375 21.74 -3.40 0.48
C PHE A 375 20.54 -3.29 -0.48
N TYR A 376 19.29 -3.44 -0.01
CA TYR A 376 18.09 -3.09 -0.78
C TYR A 376 17.75 -1.60 -0.74
N ASN A 377 18.45 -0.81 0.11
CA ASN A 377 18.25 0.64 0.11
C ASN A 377 18.82 1.26 -1.16
N GLN A 378 18.07 2.22 -1.76
CA GLN A 378 18.49 2.91 -2.99
C GLN A 378 19.87 3.57 -2.89
N LYS A 379 20.31 3.98 -1.69
CA LYS A 379 21.65 4.57 -1.46
C LYS A 379 22.78 3.52 -1.47
N LYS A 380 22.46 2.23 -1.41
CA LYS A 380 23.42 1.11 -1.40
C LYS A 380 23.37 0.24 -2.66
N GLN A 381 22.92 0.80 -3.77
CA GLN A 381 22.79 0.07 -5.02
C GLN A 381 24.13 -0.53 -5.48
N ASP A 382 25.24 0.19 -5.29
CA ASP A 382 26.57 -0.32 -5.65
C ASP A 382 26.94 -1.59 -4.86
N THR A 383 26.51 -1.67 -3.60
CA THR A 383 26.68 -2.90 -2.81
C THR A 383 25.82 -4.03 -3.36
N LEU A 384 24.58 -3.73 -3.73
CA LEU A 384 23.67 -4.71 -4.31
C LEU A 384 24.22 -5.28 -5.63
N TYR A 385 24.88 -4.43 -6.47
CA TYR A 385 25.53 -4.90 -7.71
C TYR A 385 26.69 -5.81 -7.45
N LYS A 386 27.57 -5.47 -6.51
CA LYS A 386 28.69 -6.33 -6.12
C LYS A 386 28.21 -7.70 -5.67
N ILE A 387 27.08 -7.75 -4.96
CA ILE A 387 26.49 -9.03 -4.56
C ILE A 387 25.95 -9.80 -5.77
N HIS A 388 25.29 -9.14 -6.73
CA HIS A 388 24.83 -9.78 -7.95
C HIS A 388 26.00 -10.34 -8.78
N GLU A 389 27.12 -9.62 -8.84
CA GLU A 389 28.36 -10.06 -9.48
C GLU A 389 28.91 -11.33 -8.85
N LEU A 390 29.03 -11.31 -7.53
CA LEU A 390 29.52 -12.46 -6.77
C LEU A 390 28.60 -13.70 -6.89
N LEU A 391 27.31 -13.50 -7.17
CA LEU A 391 26.34 -14.56 -7.38
C LEU A 391 26.30 -15.07 -8.83
N GLY A 392 27.18 -14.57 -9.73
CA GLY A 392 27.26 -15.00 -11.13
C GLY A 392 26.08 -14.55 -12.00
N ASN A 393 25.40 -13.45 -11.63
CA ASN A 393 24.26 -12.88 -12.37
C ASN A 393 24.67 -11.66 -13.22
N PRO A 394 25.46 -11.84 -14.32
CA PRO A 394 26.01 -10.74 -15.10
C PRO A 394 24.96 -9.90 -15.83
N LYS A 395 23.79 -10.45 -16.14
CA LYS A 395 22.71 -9.72 -16.85
C LYS A 395 22.17 -8.49 -16.14
N LYS A 396 22.52 -8.29 -14.86
CA LYS A 396 22.14 -7.12 -14.06
C LYS A 396 23.32 -6.17 -13.80
N LEU A 397 24.52 -6.46 -14.32
CA LEU A 397 25.79 -5.91 -13.83
C LEU A 397 26.32 -4.68 -14.55
N HIS A 398 26.15 -4.57 -15.84
CA HIS A 398 26.85 -3.57 -16.64
C HIS A 398 26.06 -2.32 -16.98
N GLU A 399 24.95 -2.08 -16.27
CA GLU A 399 24.10 -0.96 -16.60
C GLU A 399 24.41 0.24 -15.72
N ASP A 400 24.81 1.37 -16.33
CA ASP A 400 24.84 2.67 -15.68
C ASP A 400 23.49 2.95 -15.02
N LYS A 401 23.50 3.68 -13.90
CA LYS A 401 22.31 4.07 -13.14
C LYS A 401 21.23 4.70 -14.00
N LYS A 402 21.61 5.49 -15.03
CA LYS A 402 20.70 6.08 -16.01
C LYS A 402 20.06 5.02 -16.90
N GLU A 403 20.86 4.08 -17.42
CA GLU A 403 20.39 3.02 -18.31
C GLU A 403 19.46 2.05 -17.59
N ARG A 404 19.76 1.70 -16.33
CA ARG A 404 18.86 0.91 -15.48
C ARG A 404 17.52 1.58 -15.24
N LYS A 405 17.56 2.89 -14.93
CA LYS A 405 16.33 3.67 -14.76
C LYS A 405 15.53 3.70 -16.06
N LYS A 406 16.21 3.81 -17.20
CA LYS A 406 15.61 3.75 -18.55
C LYS A 406 15.03 2.36 -18.83
N LYS A 407 15.76 1.27 -18.61
CA LYS A 407 15.27 -0.11 -18.80
C LYS A 407 14.15 -0.48 -17.82
N LEU A 408 14.24 -0.06 -16.56
CA LEU A 408 13.13 -0.22 -15.61
C LEU A 408 11.90 0.55 -16.07
N LYS A 409 12.07 1.79 -16.55
CA LYS A 409 10.99 2.60 -17.13
C LYS A 409 10.41 1.94 -18.38
N GLN A 410 11.24 1.41 -19.27
CA GLN A 410 10.81 0.66 -20.46
C GLN A 410 10.10 -0.65 -20.10
N LYS A 411 10.58 -1.40 -19.11
CA LYS A 411 9.90 -2.61 -18.63
C LYS A 411 8.59 -2.29 -17.91
N LEU A 412 8.56 -1.20 -17.15
CA LEU A 412 7.33 -0.68 -16.54
C LEU A 412 6.37 -0.14 -17.61
N SER A 413 6.88 0.45 -18.69
CA SER A 413 6.04 0.92 -19.80
C SER A 413 5.47 -0.23 -20.63
N LYS A 414 6.14 -1.40 -20.68
CA LYS A 414 5.57 -2.63 -21.25
C LYS A 414 4.44 -3.22 -20.39
N HIS A 415 4.38 -2.87 -19.09
CA HIS A 415 3.20 -3.07 -18.25
C HIS A 415 2.25 -1.87 -18.41
N HIS A 416 1.96 -1.48 -19.64
CA HIS A 416 1.01 -0.43 -19.95
C HIS A 416 -0.34 -0.70 -19.28
N TYR A 417 -1.08 0.35 -19.03
CA TYR A 417 -2.45 0.30 -18.52
C TYR A 417 -3.31 -0.74 -19.29
N ARG A 418 -3.15 -0.83 -20.62
CA ARG A 418 -3.76 -1.86 -21.46
C ARG A 418 -3.45 -3.29 -20.98
N THR A 419 -2.14 -3.64 -20.84
CA THR A 419 -1.71 -4.97 -20.39
C THR A 419 -2.23 -5.28 -19.00
N MET A 420 -2.17 -4.29 -18.10
CA MET A 420 -2.69 -4.46 -16.74
C MET A 420 -4.21 -4.64 -16.70
N MET A 421 -4.96 -4.00 -17.61
CA MET A 421 -6.40 -4.19 -17.75
C MET A 421 -6.71 -5.57 -18.32
N MET A 422 -5.95 -6.02 -19.31
CA MET A 422 -6.05 -7.38 -19.84
C MET A 422 -5.79 -8.43 -18.76
N ASP A 423 -4.68 -8.30 -18.03
CA ASP A 423 -4.27 -9.26 -16.99
C ASP A 423 -5.17 -9.25 -15.76
N SER A 424 -5.80 -8.11 -15.44
CA SER A 424 -6.58 -7.96 -14.20
C SER A 424 -8.06 -8.19 -14.41
N TYR A 425 -8.56 -7.85 -15.59
CA TYR A 425 -9.99 -7.77 -15.90
C TYR A 425 -10.37 -8.50 -17.19
N ASN A 426 -9.39 -9.16 -17.85
CA ASN A 426 -9.55 -9.82 -19.14
C ASN A 426 -10.19 -8.90 -20.19
N ARG A 427 -9.79 -7.62 -20.21
CA ARG A 427 -10.36 -6.58 -21.05
C ARG A 427 -9.29 -5.78 -21.76
N ASP A 428 -9.36 -5.73 -23.09
CA ASP A 428 -8.56 -4.86 -23.93
C ASP A 428 -9.25 -3.50 -24.12
N ILE A 429 -8.76 -2.46 -23.41
CA ILE A 429 -9.33 -1.11 -23.45
C ILE A 429 -9.11 -0.39 -24.79
N LEU A 430 -8.15 -0.86 -25.59
CA LEU A 430 -7.83 -0.29 -26.90
C LEU A 430 -8.38 -1.15 -28.06
N ARG A 431 -9.23 -2.12 -27.79
CA ARG A 431 -9.91 -2.90 -28.84
C ARG A 431 -11.31 -2.36 -29.07
N CYS A 432 -11.56 -1.92 -30.30
CA CYS A 432 -12.88 -1.48 -30.74
C CYS A 432 -13.87 -2.67 -30.81
N LYS A 433 -15.15 -2.38 -30.76
CA LYS A 433 -16.22 -3.39 -30.97
C LYS A 433 -16.15 -4.04 -32.36
N CYS A 434 -15.65 -3.34 -33.37
CA CYS A 434 -15.43 -3.89 -34.73
C CYS A 434 -14.17 -4.80 -34.81
N GLY A 435 -13.39 -4.94 -33.72
CA GLY A 435 -12.21 -5.78 -33.67
C GLY A 435 -10.88 -5.07 -33.96
N SER A 436 -10.91 -3.83 -34.49
CA SER A 436 -9.69 -3.04 -34.75
C SER A 436 -9.08 -2.48 -33.47
N LEU A 437 -7.86 -1.96 -33.58
CA LEU A 437 -7.24 -1.20 -32.49
C LEU A 437 -7.67 0.26 -32.57
N LEU A 438 -7.96 0.83 -31.41
CA LEU A 438 -8.23 2.25 -31.23
C LEU A 438 -6.91 3.05 -31.27
N VAL A 439 -6.93 4.19 -31.91
CA VAL A 439 -5.80 5.11 -32.06
C VAL A 439 -5.96 6.26 -31.06
N TYR A 440 -4.88 6.64 -30.39
CA TYR A 440 -4.86 7.81 -29.51
C TYR A 440 -5.08 9.08 -30.32
N VAL A 441 -5.95 9.95 -29.84
CA VAL A 441 -6.28 11.24 -30.46
C VAL A 441 -5.78 12.38 -29.60
N ASP A 442 -6.21 12.46 -28.33
CA ASP A 442 -5.91 13.59 -27.46
C ASP A 442 -6.02 13.20 -25.98
N THR A 443 -5.46 14.04 -25.12
CA THR A 443 -5.56 13.97 -23.67
C THR A 443 -6.23 15.22 -23.12
N TYR A 444 -7.33 15.05 -22.40
CA TYR A 444 -7.92 16.10 -21.60
C TYR A 444 -7.40 15.99 -20.16
N ASP A 445 -6.66 17.01 -19.74
CA ASP A 445 -6.21 17.16 -18.34
C ASP A 445 -6.91 18.38 -17.71
N PRO A 446 -7.45 18.25 -16.48
CA PRO A 446 -7.84 19.42 -15.72
C PRO A 446 -6.61 20.31 -15.45
N LEU A 447 -6.84 21.59 -15.15
CA LEU A 447 -5.77 22.55 -14.84
C LEU A 447 -4.70 21.94 -13.93
N GLN A 448 -3.43 22.15 -14.29
CA GLN A 448 -2.29 21.54 -13.59
C GLN A 448 -2.35 21.82 -12.06
N GLY A 449 -2.38 20.77 -11.27
CA GLY A 449 -2.49 20.85 -9.81
C GLY A 449 -3.91 20.93 -9.25
N ALA A 450 -4.93 21.25 -10.06
CA ALA A 450 -6.32 21.36 -9.58
C ALA A 450 -6.81 20.09 -8.90
N THR A 451 -6.45 18.91 -9.42
CA THR A 451 -6.83 17.62 -8.83
C THR A 451 -6.26 17.38 -7.43
N ASN A 452 -5.27 18.16 -7.00
CA ASN A 452 -4.71 18.15 -5.64
C ASN A 452 -5.41 19.14 -4.71
N ASP A 453 -6.21 20.09 -5.26
CA ASP A 453 -6.97 21.05 -4.48
C ASP A 453 -8.25 20.43 -3.92
N ARG A 454 -8.49 20.62 -2.62
CA ARG A 454 -9.69 20.13 -1.92
C ARG A 454 -10.96 20.83 -2.39
N ASN A 455 -10.88 22.14 -2.65
CA ASN A 455 -12.03 22.94 -3.09
C ASN A 455 -12.44 22.55 -4.50
N TYR A 456 -11.47 22.33 -5.39
CA TYR A 456 -11.74 21.80 -6.72
C TYR A 456 -12.45 20.44 -6.65
N ARG A 457 -11.94 19.51 -5.84
CA ARG A 457 -12.58 18.20 -5.67
C ARG A 457 -13.98 18.30 -5.07
N GLN A 458 -14.18 19.22 -4.12
CA GLN A 458 -15.52 19.47 -3.55
C GLN A 458 -16.47 19.95 -4.63
N SER A 459 -16.09 20.96 -5.43
CA SER A 459 -16.90 21.47 -6.54
C SER A 459 -17.29 20.37 -7.53
N CYS A 460 -16.32 19.51 -7.93
CA CYS A 460 -16.61 18.37 -8.79
C CYS A 460 -17.63 17.38 -8.19
N ILE A 461 -17.54 17.12 -6.89
CA ILE A 461 -18.48 16.25 -6.20
C ILE A 461 -19.89 16.88 -6.14
N ASP A 462 -19.98 18.18 -5.91
CA ASP A 462 -21.24 18.91 -5.89
C ASP A 462 -21.90 18.91 -7.30
N ASP A 463 -21.13 19.03 -8.34
CA ASP A 463 -21.62 18.92 -9.72
C ASP A 463 -22.13 17.50 -10.04
N MET A 464 -21.41 16.45 -9.62
CA MET A 464 -21.89 15.08 -9.75
C MET A 464 -23.23 14.86 -9.05
N ARG A 465 -23.44 15.45 -7.86
CA ARG A 465 -24.70 15.37 -7.11
C ARG A 465 -25.85 16.04 -7.85
N LYS A 466 -25.63 17.28 -8.34
CA LYS A 466 -26.64 18.01 -9.11
C LYS A 466 -27.10 17.20 -10.33
N MET A 467 -26.19 16.53 -11.00
CA MET A 467 -26.52 15.69 -12.18
C MET A 467 -27.29 14.44 -11.80
N GLN A 468 -26.98 13.77 -10.68
CA GLN A 468 -27.74 12.63 -10.20
C GLN A 468 -29.20 13.02 -9.88
N ILE A 469 -29.40 14.18 -9.22
CA ILE A 469 -30.74 14.71 -8.92
C ILE A 469 -31.53 14.95 -10.20
N ARG A 470 -30.93 15.57 -11.23
CA ARG A 470 -31.56 15.81 -12.53
C ARG A 470 -31.97 14.52 -13.23
N ARG A 471 -31.12 13.48 -13.21
CA ARG A 471 -31.43 12.17 -13.79
C ARG A 471 -32.59 11.46 -13.09
N ASN A 472 -32.61 11.48 -11.77
CA ASN A 472 -33.68 10.85 -10.99
C ASN A 472 -35.02 11.61 -11.16
N GLY A 473 -34.99 12.93 -11.27
CA GLY A 473 -36.18 13.75 -11.59
C GLY A 473 -36.74 13.49 -13.00
N ASN A 474 -35.88 13.13 -13.96
CA ASN A 474 -36.31 12.83 -15.34
C ASN A 474 -36.81 11.37 -15.53
N ARG A 475 -36.44 10.44 -14.65
CA ARG A 475 -36.93 9.05 -14.71
C ARG A 475 -38.41 8.91 -14.32
N GLY A 476 -38.97 9.93 -13.61
CA GLY A 476 -40.39 9.94 -13.24
C GLY A 476 -41.35 10.52 -14.29
N LYS A 477 -40.86 11.03 -15.44
CA LYS A 477 -41.71 11.50 -16.52
C LYS A 477 -41.87 10.41 -17.56
N PRO A 478 -43.11 9.88 -17.80
CA PRO A 478 -43.34 8.94 -18.90
C PRO A 478 -42.98 9.64 -20.20
N ARG A 479 -42.15 8.99 -21.05
CA ARG A 479 -41.98 9.45 -22.42
C ARG A 479 -43.30 9.15 -23.11
N TYR A 480 -44.13 10.17 -23.30
CA TYR A 480 -45.26 10.06 -24.22
C TYR A 480 -44.69 10.00 -25.63
N SER A 481 -45.10 8.92 -26.28
CA SER A 481 -45.13 8.54 -27.71
C SER A 481 -44.56 9.52 -28.72
#